data_282753a4281322fb288debae9024a14e
#
_entry.id   282753a4281322fb288debae9024a14e
#
_cell.length_a   1.000
_cell.length_b   1.000
_cell.length_c   1.000
_cell.angle_alpha   90.00
_cell.angle_beta   90.00
_cell.angle_gamma   90.00
#
_symmetry.space_group_name_H-M   'P 1'
#
loop_
_entity.id
_entity.type
_entity.pdbx_description
1 polymer ?
#
loop_
_entity_poly.entity_id
_entity_poly.type
_entity_poly.pdbx_seq_one_letter_code
_entity_poly.pdbx_strand_id
1 'polypeptide(L)'
;MAKFARVTFAEADPARLEDGIANIKEIVIPRARELPGFQGGYWLADREAGKVIGVTMFDSEESLRETDEAAAQIRQQAGSDIEVTFTAIESYEVIAEV
;
A
#
# COMPACT_ATOMS: atom_id res chain seq x y z
N MET A 1 0.60 -6.30 21.98
CA MET A 1 0.37 -7.17 20.83
C MET A 1 1.19 -6.67 19.65
N ALA A 2 1.69 -7.59 18.84
CA ALA A 2 2.51 -7.23 17.70
C ALA A 2 1.67 -6.63 16.57
N LYS A 3 2.18 -5.57 15.97
CA LYS A 3 1.63 -5.03 14.74
C LYS A 3 2.21 -5.80 13.56
N PHE A 4 1.44 -5.89 12.50
CA PHE A 4 1.89 -6.52 11.26
C PHE A 4 1.75 -5.54 10.11
N ALA A 5 2.64 -5.63 9.14
CA ALA A 5 2.68 -4.71 8.01
C ALA A 5 2.56 -5.47 6.70
N ARG A 6 1.77 -4.90 5.79
CA ARG A 6 1.75 -5.30 4.39
C ARG A 6 2.64 -4.35 3.63
N VAL A 7 3.61 -4.89 2.90
CA VAL A 7 4.55 -4.10 2.11
C VAL A 7 4.28 -4.41 0.64
N THR A 8 3.89 -3.38 -0.10
CA THR A 8 3.53 -3.51 -1.51
C THR A 8 4.57 -2.78 -2.35
N PHE A 9 5.14 -3.50 -3.32
CA PHE A 9 6.13 -2.95 -4.25
C PHE A 9 5.47 -2.77 -5.62
N ALA A 10 5.62 -1.58 -6.20
CA ALA A 10 5.02 -1.27 -7.47
C ALA A 10 5.98 -0.45 -8.34
N GLU A 11 5.80 -0.55 -9.66
CA GLU A 11 6.55 0.23 -10.62
C GLU A 11 5.59 0.86 -11.61
N ALA A 12 5.85 2.10 -11.96
CA ALA A 12 5.09 2.85 -12.94
C ALA A 12 6.05 3.64 -13.82
N ASP A 13 5.56 4.08 -14.98
CA ASP A 13 6.32 4.99 -15.83
C ASP A 13 6.62 6.26 -15.01
N PRO A 14 7.90 6.68 -14.91
CA PRO A 14 8.22 7.92 -14.19
C PRO A 14 7.40 9.13 -14.67
N ALA A 15 7.03 9.18 -15.95
CA ALA A 15 6.21 10.25 -16.50
C ALA A 15 4.78 10.24 -15.96
N ARG A 16 4.30 9.11 -15.44
CA ARG A 16 2.96 8.94 -14.88
C ARG A 16 2.94 8.88 -13.34
N LEU A 17 4.11 9.03 -12.73
CA LEU A 17 4.23 8.84 -11.29
C LEU A 17 3.40 9.85 -10.48
N GLU A 18 3.32 11.10 -10.93
CA GLU A 18 2.49 12.10 -10.24
C GLU A 18 1.00 11.72 -10.23
N ASP A 19 0.53 11.10 -11.31
CA ASP A 19 -0.84 10.58 -11.35
C ASP A 19 -1.02 9.46 -10.34
N GLY A 20 -0.02 8.59 -10.22
CA GLY A 20 -0.03 7.51 -9.23
C GLY A 20 -0.03 8.03 -7.80
N ILE A 21 0.76 9.06 -7.52
CA ILE A 21 0.80 9.69 -6.21
C ILE A 21 -0.56 10.32 -5.88
N ALA A 22 -1.18 10.99 -6.86
CA ALA A 22 -2.51 11.55 -6.67
C ALA A 22 -3.53 10.46 -6.35
N ASN A 23 -3.48 9.32 -7.06
CA ASN A 23 -4.37 8.18 -6.79
C ASN A 23 -4.16 7.62 -5.39
N ILE A 24 -2.92 7.56 -4.90
CA ILE A 24 -2.65 7.12 -3.54
C ILE A 24 -3.34 8.04 -2.54
N LYS A 25 -3.20 9.33 -2.71
CA LYS A 25 -3.80 10.31 -1.79
C LYS A 25 -5.31 10.36 -1.84
N GLU A 26 -5.89 10.22 -3.04
CA GLU A 26 -7.32 10.39 -3.26
C GLU A 26 -8.12 9.11 -3.17
N ILE A 27 -7.52 7.96 -3.48
CA ILE A 27 -8.21 6.67 -3.52
C ILE A 27 -7.70 5.71 -2.44
N VAL A 28 -6.39 5.46 -2.44
CA VAL A 28 -5.81 4.42 -1.57
C VAL A 28 -5.93 4.77 -0.10
N ILE A 29 -5.46 5.96 0.29
CA ILE A 29 -5.43 6.35 1.70
C ILE A 29 -6.83 6.40 2.32
N PRO A 30 -7.83 7.06 1.70
CA PRO A 30 -9.17 7.08 2.29
C PRO A 30 -9.77 5.69 2.48
N ARG A 31 -9.52 4.77 1.54
CA ARG A 31 -10.03 3.40 1.63
C ARG A 31 -9.25 2.55 2.62
N ALA A 32 -7.93 2.72 2.67
CA ALA A 32 -7.10 2.00 3.63
C ALA A 32 -7.49 2.33 5.07
N ARG A 33 -7.86 3.57 5.34
CA ARG A 33 -8.31 4.00 6.66
C ARG A 33 -9.55 3.26 7.15
N GLU A 34 -10.36 2.75 6.23
CA GLU A 34 -11.58 2.02 6.57
C GLU A 34 -11.34 0.54 6.81
N LEU A 35 -10.14 0.03 6.53
CA LEU A 35 -9.84 -1.38 6.74
C LEU A 35 -9.77 -1.70 8.24
N PRO A 36 -10.41 -2.80 8.68
CA PRO A 36 -10.37 -3.21 10.08
C PRO A 36 -8.94 -3.40 10.57
N GLY A 37 -8.63 -2.84 11.73
CA GLY A 37 -7.31 -2.96 12.34
C GLY A 37 -6.22 -2.07 11.77
N PHE A 38 -6.54 -1.22 10.80
CA PHE A 38 -5.57 -0.30 10.19
C PHE A 38 -5.00 0.66 11.23
N GLN A 39 -3.66 0.75 11.30
CA GLN A 39 -2.95 1.55 12.30
C GLN A 39 -2.12 2.68 11.67
N GLY A 40 -2.11 2.81 10.37
CA GLY A 40 -1.35 3.83 9.67
C GLY A 40 -0.46 3.25 8.60
N GLY A 41 0.29 4.08 7.94
CA GLY A 41 1.18 3.62 6.88
C GLY A 41 2.00 4.73 6.27
N TYR A 42 2.85 4.30 5.33
CA TYR A 42 3.69 5.20 4.55
C TYR A 42 3.65 4.75 3.10
N TRP A 43 3.73 5.70 2.21
CA TRP A 43 3.90 5.45 0.79
C TRP A 43 5.14 6.19 0.36
N LEU A 44 6.11 5.44 -0.14
CA LEU A 44 7.44 5.92 -0.49
C LEU A 44 7.60 5.87 -2.00
N ALA A 45 8.31 6.81 -2.58
CA ALA A 45 8.52 6.84 -4.01
C ALA A 45 9.95 7.18 -4.37
N ASP A 46 10.47 6.48 -5.38
CA ASP A 46 11.68 6.88 -6.09
C ASP A 46 11.21 7.47 -7.42
N ARG A 47 11.25 8.78 -7.53
CA ARG A 47 10.68 9.48 -8.68
C ARG A 47 11.43 9.23 -9.97
N GLU A 48 12.72 9.03 -9.90
CA GLU A 48 13.53 8.78 -11.09
C GLU A 48 13.29 7.37 -11.65
N ALA A 49 13.17 6.40 -10.77
CA ALA A 49 12.99 5.01 -11.16
C ALA A 49 11.51 4.64 -11.39
N GLY A 50 10.58 5.48 -10.96
CA GLY A 50 9.15 5.15 -11.05
C GLY A 50 8.74 4.05 -10.08
N LYS A 51 9.42 3.93 -8.95
CA LYS A 51 9.12 2.90 -7.95
C LYS A 51 8.32 3.48 -6.80
N VAL A 52 7.37 2.69 -6.32
CA VAL A 52 6.54 3.04 -5.17
C VAL A 52 6.51 1.86 -4.21
N ILE A 53 6.65 2.17 -2.92
CA ILE A 53 6.53 1.17 -1.86
C ILE A 53 5.44 1.65 -0.91
N GLY A 54 4.41 0.84 -0.70
CA GLY A 54 3.38 1.10 0.29
C GLY A 54 3.60 0.23 1.52
N VAL A 55 3.60 0.83 2.69
CA VAL A 55 3.69 0.11 3.97
C VAL A 55 2.44 0.45 4.76
N THR A 56 1.57 -0.55 4.97
CA THR A 56 0.36 -0.38 5.78
C THR A 56 0.46 -1.27 7.01
N MET A 57 0.17 -0.70 8.17
CA MET A 57 0.30 -1.41 9.44
C MET A 57 -1.08 -1.75 10.01
N PHE A 58 -1.16 -2.92 10.60
CA PHE A 58 -2.38 -3.45 11.21
C PHE A 58 -2.11 -3.89 12.64
N ASP A 59 -3.15 -3.89 13.46
CA ASP A 59 -3.04 -4.19 14.89
C ASP A 59 -2.73 -5.67 15.19
N SER A 60 -2.88 -6.56 14.21
CA SER A 60 -2.62 -7.99 14.39
C SER A 60 -2.42 -8.68 13.05
N GLU A 61 -1.86 -9.89 13.09
CA GLU A 61 -1.74 -10.73 11.91
C GLU A 61 -3.12 -11.11 11.36
N GLU A 62 -4.08 -11.34 12.24
CA GLU A 62 -5.44 -11.68 11.85
C GLU A 62 -6.08 -10.55 11.04
N SER A 63 -5.99 -9.31 11.52
CA SER A 63 -6.50 -8.15 10.79
C SER A 63 -5.82 -8.01 9.43
N LEU A 64 -4.51 -8.22 9.37
CA LEU A 64 -3.77 -8.18 8.11
C LEU A 64 -4.35 -9.17 7.11
N ARG A 65 -4.53 -10.43 7.52
CA ARG A 65 -5.06 -11.48 6.66
C ARG A 65 -6.49 -11.23 6.22
N GLU A 66 -7.32 -10.76 7.13
CA GLU A 66 -8.72 -10.46 6.84
C GLU A 66 -8.88 -9.35 5.80
N THR A 67 -7.91 -8.46 5.70
CA THR A 67 -7.96 -7.33 4.77
C THR A 67 -7.26 -7.59 3.44
N ASP A 68 -6.68 -8.77 3.22
CA ASP A 68 -5.94 -9.07 1.99
C ASP A 68 -6.77 -8.86 0.73
N GLU A 69 -8.00 -9.36 0.71
CA GLU A 69 -8.86 -9.22 -0.46
C GLU A 69 -9.28 -7.78 -0.70
N ALA A 70 -9.68 -7.07 0.36
CA ALA A 70 -10.06 -5.67 0.25
C ALA A 70 -8.88 -4.81 -0.20
N ALA A 71 -7.67 -5.10 0.30
CA ALA A 71 -6.46 -4.41 -0.13
C ALA A 71 -6.17 -4.66 -1.61
N ALA A 72 -6.39 -5.88 -2.09
CA ALA A 72 -6.23 -6.22 -3.50
C ALA A 72 -7.19 -5.41 -4.37
N GLN A 73 -8.44 -5.24 -3.93
CA GLN A 73 -9.42 -4.44 -4.65
C GLN A 73 -9.02 -2.96 -4.69
N ILE A 74 -8.48 -2.44 -3.60
CA ILE A 74 -7.99 -1.06 -3.55
C ILE A 74 -6.86 -0.86 -4.57
N ARG A 75 -5.90 -1.78 -4.61
CA ARG A 75 -4.80 -1.71 -5.59
C ARG A 75 -5.31 -1.74 -7.03
N GLN A 76 -6.25 -2.63 -7.30
CA GLN A 76 -6.81 -2.76 -8.63
C GLN A 76 -7.51 -1.48 -9.07
N GLN A 77 -8.29 -0.88 -8.18
CA GLN A 77 -9.01 0.35 -8.46
C GLN A 77 -8.05 1.53 -8.66
N ALA A 78 -7.04 1.65 -7.81
CA ALA A 78 -6.08 2.75 -7.89
C ALA A 78 -5.23 2.67 -9.16
N GLY A 79 -4.98 1.47 -9.66
CA GLY A 79 -4.15 1.25 -10.85
C GLY A 79 -4.92 1.21 -12.16
N SER A 80 -6.25 1.37 -12.13
CA SER A 80 -7.06 1.17 -13.33
C SER A 80 -6.85 2.23 -14.42
N ASP A 81 -6.50 3.46 -14.05
CA ASP A 81 -6.34 4.58 -14.96
C ASP A 81 -4.90 4.81 -15.40
N ILE A 82 -3.96 4.12 -14.78
CA ILE A 82 -2.54 4.22 -15.09
C ILE A 82 -1.94 2.82 -15.12
N GLU A 83 -0.89 2.64 -15.92
CA GLU A 83 -0.20 1.36 -15.96
C GLU A 83 0.73 1.24 -14.75
N VAL A 84 0.34 0.40 -13.81
CA VAL A 84 1.12 0.11 -12.61
C VAL A 84 1.34 -1.40 -12.54
N THR A 85 2.58 -1.80 -12.35
CA THR A 85 2.93 -3.21 -12.14
C THR A 85 3.25 -3.41 -10.67
N PHE A 86 2.48 -4.27 -10.01
CA PHE A 86 2.78 -4.67 -8.64
C PHE A 86 3.76 -5.83 -8.69
N THR A 87 4.98 -5.59 -8.24
CA THR A 87 6.07 -6.57 -8.36
C THR A 87 6.15 -7.53 -7.19
N ALA A 88 5.71 -7.11 -6.00
CA ALA A 88 5.67 -7.98 -4.82
C ALA A 88 4.71 -7.42 -3.79
N ILE A 89 4.09 -8.32 -3.04
CA ILE A 89 3.26 -7.98 -1.89
C ILE A 89 3.68 -8.93 -0.78
N GLU A 90 4.20 -8.37 0.31
CA GLU A 90 4.81 -9.13 1.39
C GLU A 90 4.21 -8.72 2.72
N SER A 91 4.27 -9.63 3.68
CA SER A 91 3.75 -9.39 5.02
C SER A 91 4.86 -9.61 6.04
N TYR A 92 4.95 -8.71 7.00
CA TYR A 92 6.00 -8.76 8.02
C TYR A 92 5.45 -8.39 9.38
N GLU A 93 6.06 -8.94 10.41
CA GLU A 93 5.80 -8.49 11.77
C GLU A 93 6.61 -7.21 12.02
N VAL A 94 6.00 -6.23 12.67
CA VAL A 94 6.71 -5.02 13.08
C VAL A 94 7.45 -5.36 14.38
N ILE A 95 8.78 -5.44 14.30
CA ILE A 95 9.59 -5.87 15.44
C ILE A 95 10.13 -4.71 16.27
N ALA A 96 10.09 -3.50 15.73
CA ALA A 96 10.53 -2.30 16.43
C ALA A 96 9.90 -1.08 15.77
N GLU A 97 9.64 -0.07 16.59
CA GLU A 97 8.97 1.15 16.13
C GLU A 97 9.44 2.28 17.04
N VAL A 98 9.62 3.47 16.49
CA VAL A 98 10.10 4.64 17.24
C VAL A 98 9.01 5.69 17.37
#